data_8183aabef0ba1d134ec1fa5d13b70b53
#
_entry.id   8183aabef0ba1d134ec1fa5d13b70b53
#
_cell.length_a   1.000
_cell.length_b   1.000
_cell.length_c   1.000
_cell.angle_alpha   90.00
_cell.angle_beta   90.00
_cell.angle_gamma   90.00
#
_symmetry.space_group_name_H-M   'P 1'
#
loop_
_entity.id
_entity.type
_entity.pdbx_description
1 polymer ?
#
loop_
_entity_poly.entity_id
_entity_poly.type
_entity_poly.pdbx_seq_one_letter_code
_entity_poly.pdbx_strand_id
1 'polypeptide(L)'
;MIRRNFIKKSILAAPMLSSGFSYGFHGVPLNIGLAQWSFHRTIRSGKLKNLDFAKAAKDQFDINVVEFVNQFFFDKAKNKTYLSELRQRSDDIGVKNLLIMIDDEGSLGDIRKKLRYKAVENHKKWVEAAQFIGCNHIRVNAAGNGNEEDVSKYASESLNALGEFSKSYDIDIIVENHGGYSSNAKWLSEVIENAKLNNIGSLPDFGNFCIRSGPKKLSDWGSLNGCAVEYDKYKGVSELLPYARSVSAKSINFNDEGDCIEIDFYKMMSIVKKSNYSGYVSIEYEGKSHSEVEGIMLTKKLMNKAWLAA
;
A
#
# COMPACT_ATOMS: atom_id res chain seq x y z
N MET A 1 -56.73 -2.15 62.87
CA MET A 1 -56.35 -3.56 63.02
C MET A 1 -56.02 -4.14 61.66
N ILE A 2 -54.77 -4.38 61.38
CA ILE A 2 -54.27 -4.74 60.07
C ILE A 2 -53.93 -6.24 60.07
N ARG A 3 -54.55 -7.00 59.20
CA ARG A 3 -54.22 -8.40 58.96
C ARG A 3 -53.10 -8.56 57.98
N ARG A 4 -51.98 -9.15 58.39
CA ARG A 4 -50.86 -9.55 57.55
C ARG A 4 -51.19 -10.86 56.80
N ASN A 5 -51.21 -10.84 55.47
CA ASN A 5 -51.23 -12.05 54.64
C ASN A 5 -49.80 -12.46 54.28
N PHE A 6 -49.45 -13.66 54.68
CA PHE A 6 -48.20 -14.33 54.37
C PHE A 6 -48.30 -15.03 53.01
N ILE A 7 -47.59 -14.53 51.98
CA ILE A 7 -47.52 -15.19 50.68
C ILE A 7 -46.25 -16.05 50.67
N LYS A 8 -46.43 -17.36 50.62
CA LYS A 8 -45.35 -18.34 50.35
C LYS A 8 -44.94 -18.23 48.88
N LYS A 9 -43.73 -17.76 48.62
CA LYS A 9 -43.11 -17.82 47.30
C LYS A 9 -42.41 -19.17 47.11
N SER A 10 -42.94 -20.00 46.24
CA SER A 10 -42.28 -21.22 45.74
C SER A 10 -41.18 -20.79 44.75
N ILE A 11 -39.94 -21.13 45.05
CA ILE A 11 -38.78 -20.90 44.14
C ILE A 11 -38.74 -22.10 43.19
N LEU A 12 -39.14 -21.91 41.95
CA LEU A 12 -38.82 -22.80 40.85
C LEU A 12 -37.37 -22.53 40.41
N ALA A 13 -36.50 -23.50 40.66
CA ALA A 13 -35.14 -23.48 40.07
C ALA A 13 -35.25 -23.81 38.57
N ALA A 14 -34.98 -22.82 37.73
CA ALA A 14 -34.78 -23.04 36.30
C ALA A 14 -33.33 -23.51 36.07
N PRO A 15 -33.07 -24.49 35.19
CA PRO A 15 -31.71 -24.88 34.86
C PRO A 15 -31.03 -23.74 34.06
N MET A 16 -29.94 -23.24 34.58
CA MET A 16 -29.05 -22.34 33.78
C MET A 16 -28.44 -23.16 32.64
N LEU A 17 -28.96 -22.99 31.45
CA LEU A 17 -28.25 -23.30 30.23
C LEU A 17 -27.06 -22.35 30.14
N SER A 18 -25.87 -22.84 30.46
CA SER A 18 -24.63 -22.18 30.15
C SER A 18 -24.49 -22.15 28.64
N SER A 19 -24.95 -21.07 28.00
CA SER A 19 -24.55 -20.75 26.65
C SER A 19 -23.04 -20.41 26.70
N GLY A 20 -22.22 -21.38 26.34
CA GLY A 20 -20.80 -21.16 26.11
C GLY A 20 -20.64 -20.08 25.05
N PHE A 21 -20.37 -18.86 25.48
CA PHE A 21 -19.78 -17.86 24.59
C PHE A 21 -18.42 -18.40 24.18
N SER A 22 -18.33 -19.05 23.02
CA SER A 22 -17.07 -19.23 22.36
C SER A 22 -16.60 -17.83 21.98
N TYR A 23 -15.65 -17.30 22.73
CA TYR A 23 -14.82 -16.21 22.26
C TYR A 23 -14.08 -16.73 21.03
N GLY A 24 -14.69 -16.55 19.86
CA GLY A 24 -13.98 -16.66 18.61
C GLY A 24 -12.85 -15.66 18.68
N PHE A 25 -11.63 -16.12 18.60
CA PHE A 25 -10.48 -15.27 18.28
C PHE A 25 -10.77 -14.65 16.91
N HIS A 26 -11.44 -13.50 16.89
CA HIS A 26 -11.52 -12.68 15.69
C HIS A 26 -10.13 -12.06 15.50
N GLY A 27 -9.28 -12.75 14.73
CA GLY A 27 -8.01 -12.18 14.30
C GLY A 27 -8.24 -10.81 13.64
N VAL A 28 -7.21 -9.99 13.60
CA VAL A 28 -7.23 -8.67 12.92
C VAL A 28 -7.80 -8.87 11.52
N PRO A 29 -8.87 -8.15 11.12
CA PRO A 29 -9.44 -8.28 9.79
C PRO A 29 -8.44 -7.80 8.73
N LEU A 30 -8.42 -8.45 7.57
CA LEU A 30 -7.64 -8.01 6.43
C LEU A 30 -8.35 -6.82 5.74
N ASN A 31 -7.74 -5.65 5.78
CA ASN A 31 -8.22 -4.47 5.07
C ASN A 31 -7.61 -4.42 3.67
N ILE A 32 -8.42 -4.64 2.63
CA ILE A 32 -7.95 -4.70 1.25
C ILE A 32 -8.17 -3.37 0.56
N GLY A 33 -7.10 -2.82 -0.06
CA GLY A 33 -7.14 -1.72 -1.00
C GLY A 33 -6.87 -2.17 -2.43
N LEU A 34 -6.95 -1.23 -3.38
CA LEU A 34 -6.59 -1.45 -4.78
C LEU A 34 -5.67 -0.33 -5.27
N ALA A 35 -4.45 -0.71 -5.69
CA ALA A 35 -3.54 0.19 -6.37
C ALA A 35 -3.98 0.39 -7.83
N GLN A 36 -4.05 1.64 -8.26
CA GLN A 36 -4.45 2.02 -9.61
C GLN A 36 -3.52 1.44 -10.69
N TRP A 37 -2.27 1.16 -10.30
CA TRP A 37 -1.33 0.52 -11.20
C TRP A 37 -1.82 -0.84 -11.71
N SER A 38 -2.66 -1.54 -10.95
CA SER A 38 -3.31 -2.78 -11.39
C SER A 38 -4.15 -2.61 -12.68
N PHE A 39 -4.54 -1.37 -13.03
CA PHE A 39 -5.25 -1.01 -14.25
C PHE A 39 -4.40 -0.21 -15.25
N HIS A 40 -3.07 -0.24 -15.12
CA HIS A 40 -2.19 0.61 -15.92
C HIS A 40 -2.37 0.45 -17.45
N ARG A 41 -2.63 -0.78 -17.94
CA ARG A 41 -2.87 -1.03 -19.36
C ARG A 41 -4.21 -0.50 -19.81
N THR A 42 -5.25 -0.75 -19.03
CA THR A 42 -6.64 -0.32 -19.32
C THR A 42 -6.75 1.20 -19.31
N ILE A 43 -6.07 1.88 -18.34
CA ILE A 43 -6.06 3.35 -18.27
C ILE A 43 -5.24 3.94 -19.42
N ARG A 44 -4.04 3.42 -19.70
CA ARG A 44 -3.19 3.90 -20.80
C ARG A 44 -3.83 3.70 -22.17
N SER A 45 -4.66 2.67 -22.34
CA SER A 45 -5.43 2.45 -23.57
C SER A 45 -6.69 3.34 -23.70
N GLY A 46 -7.00 4.14 -22.67
CA GLY A 46 -8.19 5.01 -22.63
C GLY A 46 -9.50 4.30 -22.36
N LYS A 47 -9.49 2.99 -22.11
CA LYS A 47 -10.70 2.18 -21.80
C LYS A 47 -11.25 2.46 -20.39
N LEU A 48 -10.40 2.90 -19.45
CA LEU A 48 -10.77 3.36 -18.12
C LEU A 48 -10.22 4.78 -17.94
N LYS A 49 -11.06 5.73 -17.58
CA LYS A 49 -10.62 7.08 -17.23
C LYS A 49 -10.14 7.11 -15.78
N ASN A 50 -9.13 7.93 -15.47
CA ASN A 50 -8.65 8.10 -14.10
C ASN A 50 -9.78 8.45 -13.11
N LEU A 51 -10.71 9.31 -13.50
CA LEU A 51 -11.86 9.72 -12.67
C LEU A 51 -12.86 8.59 -12.38
N ASP A 52 -12.85 7.50 -13.16
CA ASP A 52 -13.76 6.37 -13.01
C ASP A 52 -13.10 5.20 -12.23
N PHE A 53 -11.83 5.34 -11.81
CA PHE A 53 -11.08 4.26 -11.16
C PHE A 53 -11.69 3.83 -9.83
N ALA A 54 -12.04 4.78 -8.95
CA ALA A 54 -12.67 4.47 -7.66
C ALA A 54 -13.99 3.70 -7.83
N LYS A 55 -14.78 4.09 -8.84
CA LYS A 55 -16.02 3.38 -9.19
C LYS A 55 -15.73 1.96 -9.70
N ALA A 56 -14.71 1.79 -10.54
CA ALA A 56 -14.32 0.46 -11.04
C ALA A 56 -13.86 -0.45 -9.90
N ALA A 57 -13.09 0.06 -8.92
CA ALA A 57 -12.66 -0.68 -7.74
C ALA A 57 -13.86 -1.20 -6.92
N LYS A 58 -14.85 -0.33 -6.69
CA LYS A 58 -16.06 -0.69 -5.94
C LYS A 58 -16.94 -1.67 -6.69
N ASP A 59 -17.32 -1.33 -7.92
CA ASP A 59 -18.35 -2.06 -8.67
C ASP A 59 -17.88 -3.46 -9.09
N GLN A 60 -16.58 -3.60 -9.46
CA GLN A 60 -16.05 -4.86 -9.98
C GLN A 60 -15.51 -5.77 -8.90
N PHE A 61 -15.01 -5.19 -7.80
CA PHE A 61 -14.27 -5.96 -6.79
C PHE A 61 -14.80 -5.78 -5.37
N ASP A 62 -15.79 -4.92 -5.13
CA ASP A 62 -16.24 -4.55 -3.79
C ASP A 62 -15.06 -4.12 -2.91
N ILE A 63 -14.21 -3.23 -3.45
CA ILE A 63 -13.09 -2.61 -2.74
C ILE A 63 -13.40 -1.13 -2.55
N ASN A 64 -13.37 -0.69 -1.28
CA ASN A 64 -13.75 0.66 -0.88
C ASN A 64 -12.53 1.54 -0.51
N VAL A 65 -11.32 1.12 -0.84
CA VAL A 65 -10.08 1.88 -0.60
C VAL A 65 -9.20 1.81 -1.84
N VAL A 66 -8.74 2.96 -2.31
CA VAL A 66 -7.97 3.06 -3.55
C VAL A 66 -6.69 3.88 -3.36
N GLU A 67 -5.68 3.53 -4.14
CA GLU A 67 -4.39 4.20 -4.22
C GLU A 67 -4.18 4.69 -5.64
N PHE A 68 -4.07 6.01 -5.82
CA PHE A 68 -3.87 6.63 -7.12
C PHE A 68 -2.40 6.62 -7.55
N VAL A 69 -2.16 6.77 -8.87
CA VAL A 69 -0.83 6.94 -9.45
C VAL A 69 -0.79 8.25 -10.23
N ASN A 70 0.16 9.12 -9.89
CA ASN A 70 0.26 10.46 -10.45
C ASN A 70 0.41 10.48 -11.98
N GLN A 71 1.04 9.46 -12.57
CA GLN A 71 1.24 9.35 -14.01
C GLN A 71 -0.08 9.39 -14.82
N PHE A 72 -1.21 8.98 -14.23
CA PHE A 72 -2.51 8.96 -14.91
C PHE A 72 -3.24 10.30 -14.88
N PHE A 73 -2.72 11.29 -14.13
CA PHE A 73 -3.26 12.66 -14.05
C PHE A 73 -2.15 13.69 -13.77
N PHE A 74 -0.99 13.49 -14.38
CA PHE A 74 0.27 14.19 -14.10
C PHE A 74 0.16 15.72 -14.23
N ASP A 75 -0.59 16.22 -15.20
CA ASP A 75 -0.84 17.64 -15.44
C ASP A 75 -1.95 18.24 -14.54
N LYS A 76 -2.55 17.43 -13.67
CA LYS A 76 -3.71 17.84 -12.86
C LYS A 76 -3.39 18.12 -11.40
N ALA A 77 -2.14 17.96 -10.94
CA ALA A 77 -1.76 18.14 -9.53
C ALA A 77 -2.23 19.48 -8.91
N LYS A 78 -2.32 20.55 -9.72
CA LYS A 78 -2.79 21.89 -9.31
C LYS A 78 -4.17 22.26 -9.87
N ASN A 79 -4.83 21.36 -10.59
CA ASN A 79 -6.15 21.62 -11.16
C ASN A 79 -7.25 21.31 -10.14
N LYS A 80 -7.64 22.32 -9.37
CA LYS A 80 -8.64 22.18 -8.30
C LYS A 80 -9.99 21.65 -8.78
N THR A 81 -10.43 22.03 -9.99
CA THR A 81 -11.70 21.54 -10.55
C THR A 81 -11.63 20.02 -10.77
N TYR A 82 -10.55 19.55 -11.39
CA TYR A 82 -10.33 18.13 -11.60
C TYR A 82 -10.20 17.34 -10.28
N LEU A 83 -9.42 17.86 -9.34
CA LEU A 83 -9.23 17.22 -8.04
C LEU A 83 -10.53 17.22 -7.21
N SER A 84 -11.37 18.28 -7.29
CA SER A 84 -12.69 18.29 -6.68
C SER A 84 -13.61 17.22 -7.27
N GLU A 85 -13.60 17.07 -8.60
CA GLU A 85 -14.40 16.04 -9.28
C GLU A 85 -13.93 14.63 -8.87
N LEU A 86 -12.60 14.39 -8.83
CA LEU A 86 -12.04 13.11 -8.39
C LEU A 86 -12.48 12.76 -6.97
N ARG A 87 -12.34 13.72 -6.03
CA ARG A 87 -12.76 13.54 -4.64
C ARG A 87 -14.26 13.27 -4.53
N GLN A 88 -15.09 14.11 -5.17
CA GLN A 88 -16.54 13.98 -5.13
C GLN A 88 -17.02 12.62 -5.62
N ARG A 89 -16.45 12.12 -6.73
CA ARG A 89 -16.79 10.79 -7.28
C ARG A 89 -16.46 9.65 -6.31
N SER A 90 -15.37 9.75 -5.55
CA SER A 90 -15.03 8.77 -4.51
C SER A 90 -15.96 8.88 -3.29
N ASP A 91 -16.20 10.11 -2.82
CA ASP A 91 -17.05 10.38 -1.67
C ASP A 91 -18.50 9.93 -1.90
N ASP A 92 -19.08 10.21 -3.09
CA ASP A 92 -20.46 9.86 -3.47
C ASP A 92 -20.73 8.34 -3.40
N ILE A 93 -19.71 7.52 -3.58
CA ILE A 93 -19.83 6.06 -3.53
C ILE A 93 -19.21 5.44 -2.28
N GLY A 94 -18.72 6.26 -1.34
CA GLY A 94 -18.11 5.81 -0.08
C GLY A 94 -16.78 5.07 -0.28
N VAL A 95 -15.97 5.49 -1.26
CA VAL A 95 -14.61 4.97 -1.49
C VAL A 95 -13.60 5.94 -0.89
N LYS A 96 -12.70 5.41 -0.05
CA LYS A 96 -11.59 6.16 0.54
C LYS A 96 -10.43 6.27 -0.44
N ASN A 97 -9.95 7.48 -0.67
CA ASN A 97 -8.69 7.75 -1.32
C ASN A 97 -7.56 7.63 -0.28
N LEU A 98 -6.70 6.60 -0.38
CA LEU A 98 -5.69 6.33 0.66
C LEU A 98 -4.41 7.10 0.42
N LEU A 99 -3.87 7.04 -0.79
CA LEU A 99 -2.62 7.70 -1.15
C LEU A 99 -2.54 8.04 -2.65
N ILE A 100 -1.52 8.83 -3.01
CA ILE A 100 -1.06 9.01 -4.38
C ILE A 100 0.38 8.48 -4.47
N MET A 101 0.63 7.52 -5.38
CA MET A 101 1.98 7.08 -5.75
C MET A 101 2.61 8.11 -6.67
N ILE A 102 3.82 8.57 -6.33
CA ILE A 102 4.51 9.63 -7.07
C ILE A 102 5.70 9.05 -7.82
N ASP A 103 5.62 9.09 -9.14
CA ASP A 103 6.69 8.71 -10.07
C ASP A 103 7.04 9.90 -10.98
N ASP A 104 8.22 9.85 -11.63
CA ASP A 104 8.68 10.81 -12.65
C ASP A 104 8.86 12.27 -12.18
N GLU A 105 8.88 12.52 -10.87
CA GLU A 105 9.11 13.88 -10.30
C GLU A 105 10.57 14.14 -9.91
N GLY A 106 11.48 13.23 -10.29
CA GLY A 106 12.91 13.28 -10.00
C GLY A 106 13.32 12.45 -8.81
N SER A 107 14.64 12.26 -8.66
CA SER A 107 15.21 11.34 -7.66
C SER A 107 15.54 12.07 -6.36
N LEU A 108 14.94 11.63 -5.25
CA LEU A 108 15.14 12.24 -3.93
C LEU A 108 16.54 11.97 -3.35
N GLY A 109 17.24 10.92 -3.80
CA GLY A 109 18.63 10.60 -3.41
C GLY A 109 19.70 11.02 -4.42
N ASP A 110 19.40 11.88 -5.43
CA ASP A 110 20.40 12.30 -6.42
C ASP A 110 21.54 13.09 -5.78
N ILE A 111 22.80 12.69 -6.05
CA ILE A 111 23.99 13.38 -5.52
C ILE A 111 24.09 14.83 -5.99
N ARG A 112 23.52 15.15 -7.15
CA ARG A 112 23.50 16.49 -7.72
C ARG A 112 22.48 17.37 -6.99
N LYS A 113 22.96 18.23 -6.10
CA LYS A 113 22.14 19.07 -5.22
C LYS A 113 20.98 19.77 -5.93
N LYS A 114 21.24 20.36 -7.11
CA LYS A 114 20.22 21.10 -7.88
C LYS A 114 19.06 20.19 -8.32
N LEU A 115 19.35 18.97 -8.76
CA LEU A 115 18.33 18.02 -9.22
C LEU A 115 17.53 17.46 -8.04
N ARG A 116 18.21 17.16 -6.94
CA ARG A 116 17.59 16.68 -5.71
C ARG A 116 16.62 17.72 -5.12
N TYR A 117 17.03 18.99 -5.04
CA TYR A 117 16.13 20.05 -4.57
C TYR A 117 14.94 20.25 -5.50
N LYS A 118 15.15 20.17 -6.82
CA LYS A 118 14.05 20.23 -7.78
C LYS A 118 13.09 19.04 -7.58
N ALA A 119 13.61 17.84 -7.30
CA ALA A 119 12.77 16.68 -7.00
C ALA A 119 11.89 16.94 -5.75
N VAL A 120 12.46 17.42 -4.65
CA VAL A 120 11.69 17.78 -3.45
C VAL A 120 10.59 18.80 -3.79
N GLU A 121 10.91 19.87 -4.52
CA GLU A 121 9.92 20.89 -4.93
C GLU A 121 8.81 20.31 -5.82
N ASN A 122 9.16 19.40 -6.73
CA ASN A 122 8.19 18.76 -7.59
C ASN A 122 7.20 17.88 -6.81
N HIS A 123 7.65 17.23 -5.72
CA HIS A 123 6.78 16.39 -4.89
C HIS A 123 5.80 17.20 -4.04
N LYS A 124 6.12 18.45 -3.67
CA LYS A 124 5.25 19.28 -2.82
C LYS A 124 3.84 19.49 -3.39
N LYS A 125 3.71 19.69 -4.70
CA LYS A 125 2.38 19.81 -5.34
C LYS A 125 1.51 18.58 -5.16
N TRP A 126 2.12 17.41 -4.99
CA TRP A 126 1.40 16.14 -4.78
C TRP A 126 1.01 15.95 -3.32
N VAL A 127 1.76 16.49 -2.37
CA VAL A 127 1.32 16.60 -0.97
C VAL A 127 0.03 17.42 -0.88
N GLU A 128 0.02 18.60 -1.55
CA GLU A 128 -1.15 19.47 -1.62
C GLU A 128 -2.35 18.77 -2.31
N ALA A 129 -2.09 18.07 -3.43
CA ALA A 129 -3.12 17.32 -4.14
C ALA A 129 -3.67 16.16 -3.31
N ALA A 130 -2.81 15.42 -2.61
CA ALA A 130 -3.20 14.31 -1.75
C ALA A 130 -4.12 14.78 -0.61
N GLN A 131 -3.73 15.84 0.09
CA GLN A 131 -4.58 16.46 1.13
C GLN A 131 -5.92 16.90 0.54
N PHE A 132 -5.90 17.55 -0.63
CA PHE A 132 -7.11 18.06 -1.27
C PHE A 132 -8.12 16.96 -1.63
N ILE A 133 -7.65 15.79 -2.09
CA ILE A 133 -8.52 14.66 -2.42
C ILE A 133 -8.80 13.71 -1.25
N GLY A 134 -8.32 14.06 -0.03
CA GLY A 134 -8.61 13.32 1.20
C GLY A 134 -7.73 12.09 1.43
N CYS A 135 -6.54 12.02 0.81
CA CYS A 135 -5.54 10.98 1.09
C CYS A 135 -4.88 11.19 2.46
N ASN A 136 -4.30 10.10 2.99
CA ASN A 136 -3.48 10.14 4.20
C ASN A 136 -1.98 10.19 3.89
N HIS A 137 -1.57 9.74 2.71
CA HIS A 137 -0.16 9.57 2.37
C HIS A 137 0.14 9.97 0.92
N ILE A 138 1.40 10.27 0.64
CA ILE A 138 1.97 10.09 -0.69
C ILE A 138 3.06 9.01 -0.63
N ARG A 139 3.14 8.15 -1.65
CA ARG A 139 4.25 7.21 -1.82
C ARG A 139 5.30 7.82 -2.72
N VAL A 140 6.55 7.76 -2.30
CA VAL A 140 7.73 8.26 -3.03
C VAL A 140 8.78 7.17 -3.15
N ASN A 141 9.79 7.39 -4.02
CA ASN A 141 10.91 6.48 -4.22
C ASN A 141 12.21 7.08 -3.67
N ALA A 142 12.96 6.28 -2.87
CA ALA A 142 14.30 6.64 -2.40
C ALA A 142 15.37 6.29 -3.46
N ALA A 143 15.16 6.77 -4.70
CA ALA A 143 16.08 6.55 -5.81
C ALA A 143 17.11 7.68 -5.91
N GLY A 144 18.27 7.37 -6.45
CA GLY A 144 19.32 8.36 -6.67
C GLY A 144 20.38 7.91 -7.67
N ASN A 145 21.18 8.87 -8.13
CA ASN A 145 22.36 8.63 -8.95
C ASN A 145 23.59 8.90 -8.09
N GLY A 146 24.30 7.84 -7.69
CA GLY A 146 25.46 7.91 -6.81
C GLY A 146 25.79 6.52 -6.26
N ASN A 147 26.77 6.44 -5.36
CA ASN A 147 27.03 5.25 -4.59
C ASN A 147 25.95 5.05 -3.48
N GLU A 148 25.94 3.90 -2.85
CA GLU A 148 24.93 3.51 -1.88
C GLU A 148 24.86 4.45 -0.67
N GLU A 149 26.02 4.86 -0.13
CA GLU A 149 26.13 5.75 1.04
C GLU A 149 25.62 7.15 0.73
N ASP A 150 26.05 7.73 -0.40
CA ASP A 150 25.61 9.05 -0.82
C ASP A 150 24.09 9.10 -1.09
N VAL A 151 23.57 8.09 -1.79
CA VAL A 151 22.13 8.02 -2.08
C VAL A 151 21.33 7.86 -0.79
N SER A 152 21.77 7.04 0.18
CA SER A 152 21.14 6.89 1.50
C SER A 152 21.07 8.22 2.23
N LYS A 153 22.20 8.91 2.35
CA LYS A 153 22.30 10.22 2.99
C LYS A 153 21.35 11.24 2.36
N TYR A 154 21.43 11.38 1.04
CA TYR A 154 20.66 12.40 0.35
C TYR A 154 19.17 12.08 0.23
N ALA A 155 18.78 10.81 0.17
CA ALA A 155 17.40 10.40 0.26
C ALA A 155 16.82 10.75 1.64
N SER A 156 17.53 10.45 2.71
CA SER A 156 17.11 10.80 4.09
C SER A 156 16.95 12.31 4.28
N GLU A 157 17.90 13.13 3.78
CA GLU A 157 17.80 14.59 3.80
C GLU A 157 16.57 15.11 3.03
N SER A 158 16.29 14.53 1.87
CA SER A 158 15.14 14.91 1.03
C SER A 158 13.81 14.48 1.66
N LEU A 159 13.76 13.28 2.24
CA LEU A 159 12.59 12.80 2.97
C LEU A 159 12.31 13.68 4.20
N ASN A 160 13.36 14.09 4.93
CA ASN A 160 13.20 15.03 6.04
C ASN A 160 12.61 16.37 5.53
N ALA A 161 13.16 16.96 4.47
CA ALA A 161 12.67 18.22 3.93
C ALA A 161 11.22 18.13 3.41
N LEU A 162 10.86 17.02 2.77
CA LEU A 162 9.49 16.79 2.29
C LEU A 162 8.53 16.49 3.45
N GLY A 163 8.98 15.70 4.44
CA GLY A 163 8.23 15.39 5.65
C GLY A 163 7.94 16.63 6.50
N GLU A 164 8.91 17.54 6.67
CA GLU A 164 8.67 18.82 7.35
C GLU A 164 7.62 19.66 6.61
N PHE A 165 7.68 19.71 5.28
CA PHE A 165 6.66 20.41 4.48
C PHE A 165 5.27 19.76 4.66
N SER A 166 5.19 18.44 4.62
CA SER A 166 3.91 17.71 4.62
C SER A 166 3.19 17.71 5.97
N LYS A 167 3.85 18.04 7.08
CA LYS A 167 3.23 18.14 8.41
C LYS A 167 2.04 19.10 8.45
N SER A 168 2.16 20.25 7.77
CA SER A 168 1.08 21.24 7.73
C SER A 168 -0.14 20.79 6.93
N TYR A 169 -0.04 19.71 6.19
CA TYR A 169 -1.09 19.09 5.38
C TYR A 169 -1.64 17.80 5.99
N ASP A 170 -1.07 17.35 7.12
CA ASP A 170 -1.42 16.04 7.75
C ASP A 170 -1.25 14.87 6.76
N ILE A 171 -0.16 14.90 5.99
CA ILE A 171 0.19 13.87 5.00
C ILE A 171 1.50 13.20 5.40
N ASP A 172 1.47 11.86 5.52
CA ASP A 172 2.69 11.08 5.68
C ASP A 172 3.38 10.88 4.33
N ILE A 173 4.71 10.83 4.39
CA ILE A 173 5.56 10.46 3.25
C ILE A 173 5.99 9.02 3.45
N ILE A 174 5.57 8.14 2.56
CA ILE A 174 5.92 6.71 2.65
C ILE A 174 6.80 6.29 1.49
N VAL A 175 7.79 5.45 1.78
CA VAL A 175 8.79 5.03 0.80
C VAL A 175 8.59 3.58 0.45
N GLU A 176 8.55 3.29 -0.86
CA GLU A 176 8.45 1.92 -1.37
C GLU A 176 9.84 1.32 -1.63
N ASN A 177 10.00 0.01 -1.38
CA ASN A 177 11.09 -0.75 -1.97
C ASN A 177 10.80 -0.91 -3.48
N HIS A 178 11.51 -0.13 -4.32
CA HIS A 178 11.16 0.03 -5.74
C HIS A 178 12.39 -0.02 -6.67
N GLY A 179 13.15 -1.11 -6.60
CA GLY A 179 14.34 -1.33 -7.42
C GLY A 179 15.61 -0.65 -6.89
N GLY A 180 16.76 -1.13 -7.30
CA GLY A 180 18.05 -0.59 -6.90
C GLY A 180 18.31 -0.70 -5.40
N TYR A 181 18.92 0.32 -4.80
CA TYR A 181 19.24 0.30 -3.37
C TYR A 181 18.02 0.16 -2.48
N SER A 182 16.87 0.72 -2.86
CA SER A 182 15.64 0.62 -2.07
C SER A 182 15.07 -0.79 -2.00
N SER A 183 15.48 -1.70 -2.89
CA SER A 183 15.17 -3.13 -2.81
C SER A 183 15.93 -3.88 -1.70
N ASN A 184 16.95 -3.25 -1.08
CA ASN A 184 17.57 -3.72 0.15
C ASN A 184 16.80 -3.13 1.33
N ALA A 185 15.96 -3.95 1.98
CA ALA A 185 15.07 -3.48 3.03
C ALA A 185 15.84 -2.90 4.23
N LYS A 186 16.99 -3.46 4.58
CA LYS A 186 17.84 -2.91 5.65
C LYS A 186 18.30 -1.49 5.29
N TRP A 187 18.79 -1.28 4.08
CA TRP A 187 19.18 0.04 3.60
C TRP A 187 18.00 1.02 3.62
N LEU A 188 16.82 0.58 3.18
CA LEU A 188 15.63 1.44 3.16
C LEU A 188 15.15 1.79 4.57
N SER A 189 15.20 0.85 5.51
CA SER A 189 14.90 1.11 6.92
C SER A 189 15.84 2.18 7.51
N GLU A 190 17.14 2.07 7.25
CA GLU A 190 18.14 3.06 7.67
C GLU A 190 17.87 4.44 7.06
N VAL A 191 17.46 4.51 5.79
CA VAL A 191 17.06 5.78 5.13
C VAL A 191 15.86 6.42 5.85
N ILE A 192 14.84 5.63 6.19
CA ILE A 192 13.64 6.09 6.89
C ILE A 192 13.99 6.59 8.31
N GLU A 193 14.77 5.82 9.08
CA GLU A 193 15.21 6.19 10.42
C GLU A 193 16.05 7.48 10.43
N ASN A 194 16.93 7.63 9.44
CA ASN A 194 17.80 8.81 9.32
C ASN A 194 17.04 10.09 8.92
N ALA A 195 15.83 9.99 8.39
CA ALA A 195 14.96 11.15 8.17
C ALA A 195 14.44 11.77 9.49
N LYS A 196 14.43 11.00 10.60
CA LYS A 196 14.13 11.47 11.98
C LYS A 196 12.77 12.15 12.16
N LEU A 197 11.77 11.73 11.41
CA LEU A 197 10.40 12.27 11.45
C LEU A 197 9.38 11.17 11.60
N ASN A 198 8.38 11.39 12.44
CA ASN A 198 7.32 10.40 12.69
C ASN A 198 6.33 10.25 11.54
N ASN A 199 6.26 11.22 10.63
CA ASN A 199 5.42 11.17 9.43
C ASN A 199 6.18 10.65 8.20
N ILE A 200 7.32 9.98 8.40
CA ILE A 200 8.01 9.19 7.38
C ILE A 200 7.80 7.71 7.69
N GLY A 201 7.39 6.95 6.68
CA GLY A 201 7.15 5.52 6.83
C GLY A 201 7.52 4.74 5.58
N SER A 202 7.10 3.48 5.52
CA SER A 202 7.30 2.61 4.37
C SER A 202 5.98 2.18 3.73
N LEU A 203 6.09 1.77 2.46
CA LEU A 203 5.12 0.96 1.74
C LEU A 203 5.86 -0.30 1.28
N PRO A 204 5.90 -1.38 2.11
CA PRO A 204 6.50 -2.64 1.69
C PRO A 204 5.74 -3.24 0.51
N ASP A 205 6.42 -3.41 -0.63
CA ASP A 205 5.93 -4.15 -1.79
C ASP A 205 6.43 -5.60 -1.77
N PHE A 206 5.57 -6.57 -2.09
CA PHE A 206 5.89 -7.99 -2.01
C PHE A 206 6.87 -8.47 -3.08
N GLY A 207 7.05 -7.74 -4.18
CA GLY A 207 7.82 -8.19 -5.34
C GLY A 207 9.04 -7.36 -5.70
N ASN A 208 9.16 -6.12 -5.23
CA ASN A 208 10.17 -5.17 -5.67
C ASN A 208 11.52 -5.32 -4.92
N PHE A 209 12.09 -6.52 -4.93
CA PHE A 209 13.33 -6.83 -4.20
C PHE A 209 14.57 -7.02 -5.09
N CYS A 210 14.53 -6.57 -6.35
CA CYS A 210 15.68 -6.61 -7.24
C CYS A 210 16.63 -5.44 -7.02
N ILE A 211 17.78 -5.70 -6.38
CA ILE A 211 18.82 -4.69 -6.13
C ILE A 211 19.57 -4.36 -7.42
N ARG A 212 19.87 -5.37 -8.24
CA ARG A 212 20.62 -5.20 -9.49
C ARG A 212 20.04 -6.05 -10.59
N SER A 213 19.65 -5.42 -11.68
CA SER A 213 19.15 -6.10 -12.86
C SER A 213 20.24 -6.96 -13.51
N GLY A 214 19.84 -8.11 -14.05
CA GLY A 214 20.69 -8.99 -14.83
C GLY A 214 20.92 -8.46 -16.26
N PRO A 215 21.73 -9.19 -17.06
CA PRO A 215 22.08 -8.80 -18.42
C PRO A 215 20.89 -8.80 -19.39
N LYS A 216 19.81 -9.52 -19.10
CA LYS A 216 18.54 -9.39 -19.84
C LYS A 216 17.84 -8.14 -19.32
N LYS A 217 17.61 -7.17 -20.20
CA LYS A 217 16.75 -6.04 -19.89
C LYS A 217 15.44 -6.60 -19.33
N LEU A 218 15.10 -6.22 -18.11
CA LEU A 218 13.76 -6.41 -17.57
C LEU A 218 12.82 -5.64 -18.49
N SER A 219 12.24 -6.31 -19.49
CA SER A 219 11.14 -5.73 -20.25
C SER A 219 9.87 -5.68 -19.40
N ASP A 220 9.89 -6.37 -18.26
CA ASP A 220 8.77 -6.53 -17.33
C ASP A 220 9.28 -6.39 -15.90
N TRP A 221 8.91 -5.30 -15.24
CA TRP A 221 9.02 -5.14 -13.80
C TRP A 221 8.28 -6.31 -13.14
N GLY A 222 9.01 -7.09 -12.33
CA GLY A 222 8.46 -8.26 -11.64
C GLY A 222 8.83 -9.63 -12.20
N SER A 223 9.47 -9.72 -13.36
CA SER A 223 9.99 -11.00 -13.85
C SER A 223 11.30 -11.36 -13.13
N LEU A 224 11.27 -12.41 -12.30
CA LEU A 224 12.44 -12.96 -11.59
C LEU A 224 13.61 -13.34 -12.52
N ASN A 225 13.36 -13.59 -13.79
CA ASN A 225 14.34 -14.02 -14.79
C ASN A 225 15.32 -12.92 -15.23
N GLY A 226 15.19 -11.69 -14.72
CA GLY A 226 16.05 -10.57 -15.08
C GLY A 226 16.81 -9.94 -13.91
N CYS A 227 16.69 -10.47 -12.68
CA CYS A 227 17.39 -9.96 -11.51
C CYS A 227 18.71 -10.71 -11.29
N ALA A 228 19.84 -9.98 -11.19
CA ALA A 228 21.14 -10.55 -10.90
C ALA A 228 21.46 -10.61 -9.41
N VAL A 229 20.88 -9.69 -8.63
CA VAL A 229 21.03 -9.64 -7.16
C VAL A 229 19.67 -9.28 -6.57
N GLU A 230 19.06 -10.24 -5.91
CA GLU A 230 17.76 -10.09 -5.25
C GLU A 230 17.93 -10.10 -3.72
N TYR A 231 17.20 -9.25 -3.01
CA TYR A 231 17.04 -9.34 -1.56
C TYR A 231 15.95 -10.37 -1.22
N ASP A 232 16.07 -11.08 -0.11
CA ASP A 232 15.00 -11.98 0.34
C ASP A 232 13.72 -11.18 0.63
N LYS A 233 12.69 -11.38 -0.18
CA LYS A 233 11.43 -10.62 -0.13
C LYS A 233 10.68 -10.81 1.19
N TYR A 234 10.74 -12.00 1.78
CA TYR A 234 10.03 -12.29 3.04
C TYR A 234 10.73 -11.63 4.23
N LYS A 235 12.06 -11.68 4.24
CA LYS A 235 12.88 -10.94 5.20
C LYS A 235 12.67 -9.44 5.02
N GLY A 236 12.71 -8.96 3.78
CA GLY A 236 12.58 -7.55 3.45
C GLY A 236 11.25 -6.96 3.89
N VAL A 237 10.13 -7.63 3.61
CA VAL A 237 8.82 -7.20 4.11
C VAL A 237 8.80 -7.18 5.64
N SER A 238 9.34 -8.22 6.30
CA SER A 238 9.41 -8.26 7.77
C SER A 238 10.20 -7.09 8.36
N GLU A 239 11.30 -6.67 7.71
CA GLU A 239 12.14 -5.52 8.15
C GLU A 239 11.46 -4.16 7.92
N LEU A 240 10.62 -4.03 6.88
CA LEU A 240 9.93 -2.79 6.55
C LEU A 240 8.59 -2.60 7.28
N LEU A 241 7.93 -3.69 7.71
CA LEU A 241 6.62 -3.63 8.38
C LEU A 241 6.56 -2.75 9.62
N PRO A 242 7.62 -2.63 10.46
CA PRO A 242 7.60 -1.70 11.61
C PRO A 242 7.37 -0.23 11.22
N TYR A 243 7.70 0.15 10.00
CA TYR A 243 7.54 1.50 9.46
C TYR A 243 6.31 1.64 8.55
N ALA A 244 5.59 0.54 8.26
CA ALA A 244 4.56 0.52 7.24
C ALA A 244 3.34 1.39 7.57
N ARG A 245 2.89 2.16 6.57
CA ARG A 245 1.62 2.91 6.56
C ARG A 245 0.63 2.34 5.53
N SER A 246 1.12 1.71 4.48
CA SER A 246 0.39 0.87 3.54
C SER A 246 1.29 -0.30 3.13
N VAL A 247 0.72 -1.35 2.53
CA VAL A 247 1.44 -2.53 2.03
C VAL A 247 0.95 -2.83 0.62
N SER A 248 1.86 -3.06 -0.33
CA SER A 248 1.53 -3.47 -1.70
C SER A 248 1.60 -5.00 -1.85
N ALA A 249 0.46 -5.62 -2.08
CA ALA A 249 0.35 -7.04 -2.39
C ALA A 249 0.54 -7.27 -3.90
N LYS A 250 1.78 -7.06 -4.36
CA LYS A 250 2.15 -7.32 -5.75
C LYS A 250 1.94 -8.77 -6.12
N SER A 251 1.35 -8.99 -7.30
CA SER A 251 1.16 -10.30 -7.90
C SER A 251 1.40 -10.24 -9.40
N ILE A 252 1.85 -11.35 -10.00
CA ILE A 252 2.26 -11.36 -11.40
C ILE A 252 1.58 -12.51 -12.14
N ASN A 253 2.07 -13.74 -11.98
CA ASN A 253 1.50 -14.91 -12.64
C ASN A 253 0.88 -15.86 -11.62
N PHE A 254 -0.14 -16.58 -12.08
CA PHE A 254 -0.85 -17.55 -11.25
C PHE A 254 -0.77 -18.94 -11.89
N ASN A 255 -0.66 -19.97 -11.04
CA ASN A 255 -0.78 -21.36 -11.43
C ASN A 255 -2.27 -21.76 -11.54
N ASP A 256 -2.52 -23.01 -11.92
CA ASP A 256 -3.89 -23.54 -12.10
C ASP A 256 -4.70 -23.57 -10.80
N GLU A 257 -4.02 -23.63 -9.64
CA GLU A 257 -4.65 -23.58 -8.31
C GLU A 257 -4.97 -22.15 -7.87
N GLY A 258 -4.50 -21.14 -8.61
CA GLY A 258 -4.67 -19.71 -8.35
C GLY A 258 -3.69 -19.16 -7.32
N ASP A 259 -2.57 -19.83 -7.08
CA ASP A 259 -1.49 -19.33 -6.24
C ASP A 259 -0.49 -18.53 -7.10
N CYS A 260 0.04 -17.43 -6.55
CA CYS A 260 1.03 -16.61 -7.26
C CYS A 260 2.36 -17.36 -7.38
N ILE A 261 2.89 -17.44 -8.62
CA ILE A 261 4.10 -18.23 -8.91
C ILE A 261 5.35 -17.59 -8.28
N GLU A 262 5.47 -16.26 -8.32
CA GLU A 262 6.67 -15.54 -7.91
C GLU A 262 6.72 -15.26 -6.40
N ILE A 263 5.57 -15.32 -5.73
CA ILE A 263 5.43 -14.93 -4.33
C ILE A 263 4.53 -15.93 -3.61
N ASP A 264 5.06 -16.58 -2.59
CA ASP A 264 4.27 -17.39 -1.66
C ASP A 264 3.44 -16.47 -0.76
N PHE A 265 2.17 -16.28 -1.14
CA PHE A 265 1.24 -15.42 -0.40
C PHE A 265 0.90 -15.98 0.99
N TYR A 266 0.92 -17.28 1.21
CA TYR A 266 0.67 -17.85 2.53
C TYR A 266 1.76 -17.45 3.52
N LYS A 267 3.03 -17.58 3.08
CA LYS A 267 4.17 -17.13 3.88
C LYS A 267 4.14 -15.62 4.07
N MET A 268 3.85 -14.84 3.01
CA MET A 268 3.84 -13.38 3.05
C MET A 268 2.74 -12.84 3.97
N MET A 269 1.51 -13.30 3.81
CA MET A 269 0.39 -12.87 4.65
C MET A 269 0.55 -13.30 6.11
N SER A 270 1.21 -14.44 6.38
CA SER A 270 1.59 -14.83 7.74
C SER A 270 2.58 -13.86 8.38
N ILE A 271 3.54 -13.31 7.61
CA ILE A 271 4.47 -12.29 8.09
C ILE A 271 3.70 -11.00 8.42
N VAL A 272 2.84 -10.53 7.51
CA VAL A 272 2.02 -9.33 7.73
C VAL A 272 1.13 -9.49 8.97
N LYS A 273 0.44 -10.61 9.11
CA LYS A 273 -0.46 -10.87 10.25
C LYS A 273 0.29 -10.93 11.58
N LYS A 274 1.45 -11.59 11.62
CA LYS A 274 2.29 -11.71 12.82
C LYS A 274 2.93 -10.40 13.25
N SER A 275 3.08 -9.44 12.36
CA SER A 275 3.59 -8.10 12.71
C SER A 275 2.54 -7.23 13.43
N ASN A 276 1.29 -7.69 13.57
CA ASN A 276 0.14 -6.93 14.06
C ASN A 276 -0.16 -5.68 13.21
N TYR A 277 0.27 -5.67 11.96
CA TYR A 277 -0.08 -4.60 11.03
C TYR A 277 -1.59 -4.57 10.80
N SER A 278 -2.22 -3.42 11.00
CA SER A 278 -3.68 -3.23 10.92
C SER A 278 -4.11 -2.25 9.82
N GLY A 279 -3.15 -1.76 9.03
CA GLY A 279 -3.43 -0.87 7.89
C GLY A 279 -3.98 -1.62 6.68
N TYR A 280 -3.92 -0.98 5.53
CA TYR A 280 -4.40 -1.54 4.26
C TYR A 280 -3.31 -2.33 3.56
N VAL A 281 -3.70 -3.47 2.99
CA VAL A 281 -2.88 -4.28 2.07
C VAL A 281 -3.52 -4.14 0.69
N SER A 282 -2.90 -3.37 -0.19
CA SER A 282 -3.49 -3.01 -1.48
C SER A 282 -3.03 -3.95 -2.58
N ILE A 283 -3.97 -4.42 -3.39
CA ILE A 283 -3.69 -5.26 -4.55
C ILE A 283 -2.92 -4.44 -5.58
N GLU A 284 -1.80 -4.98 -6.07
CA GLU A 284 -1.06 -4.46 -7.21
C GLU A 284 -0.73 -5.59 -8.19
N TYR A 285 -1.63 -5.82 -9.14
CA TYR A 285 -1.44 -6.83 -10.18
C TYR A 285 -0.65 -6.26 -11.37
N GLU A 286 0.46 -6.90 -11.72
CA GLU A 286 1.32 -6.50 -12.85
C GLU A 286 1.49 -7.59 -13.93
N GLY A 287 0.84 -8.73 -13.77
CA GLY A 287 0.94 -9.84 -14.71
C GLY A 287 0.36 -9.56 -16.09
N LYS A 288 0.76 -10.38 -17.07
CA LYS A 288 0.31 -10.28 -18.45
C LYS A 288 -0.46 -11.52 -18.93
N SER A 289 -0.41 -12.61 -18.18
CA SER A 289 -1.09 -13.87 -18.51
C SER A 289 -2.61 -13.80 -18.38
N HIS A 290 -3.11 -12.88 -17.56
CA HIS A 290 -4.54 -12.63 -17.37
C HIS A 290 -4.89 -11.17 -17.72
N SER A 291 -6.18 -10.90 -17.94
CA SER A 291 -6.66 -9.53 -17.95
C SER A 291 -6.44 -8.87 -16.58
N GLU A 292 -6.37 -7.54 -16.53
CA GLU A 292 -6.19 -6.83 -15.26
C GLU A 292 -7.33 -7.13 -14.28
N VAL A 293 -8.57 -7.24 -14.78
CA VAL A 293 -9.73 -7.61 -13.97
C VAL A 293 -9.59 -8.99 -13.35
N GLU A 294 -9.22 -9.99 -14.16
CA GLU A 294 -9.00 -11.37 -13.67
C GLU A 294 -7.85 -11.45 -12.67
N GLY A 295 -6.72 -10.78 -12.97
CA GLY A 295 -5.56 -10.76 -12.08
C GLY A 295 -5.85 -10.10 -10.74
N ILE A 296 -6.61 -9.00 -10.71
CA ILE A 296 -7.08 -8.35 -9.47
C ILE A 296 -7.97 -9.31 -8.67
N MET A 297 -8.91 -10.00 -9.33
CA MET A 297 -9.80 -10.96 -8.68
C MET A 297 -9.04 -12.16 -8.09
N LEU A 298 -8.07 -12.71 -8.84
CA LEU A 298 -7.22 -13.80 -8.38
C LEU A 298 -6.39 -13.37 -7.17
N THR A 299 -5.78 -12.17 -7.22
CA THR A 299 -5.01 -11.62 -6.10
C THR A 299 -5.90 -11.45 -4.86
N LYS A 300 -7.09 -10.86 -5.00
CA LYS A 300 -8.03 -10.68 -3.89
C LYS A 300 -8.42 -12.02 -3.25
N LYS A 301 -8.72 -13.02 -4.09
CA LYS A 301 -9.07 -14.37 -3.63
C LYS A 301 -7.91 -15.03 -2.87
N LEU A 302 -6.70 -14.93 -3.43
CA LEU A 302 -5.50 -15.50 -2.82
C LEU A 302 -5.15 -14.82 -1.49
N MET A 303 -5.21 -13.49 -1.41
CA MET A 303 -5.00 -12.74 -0.17
C MET A 303 -5.94 -13.20 0.94
N ASN A 304 -7.25 -13.32 0.65
CA ASN A 304 -8.23 -13.78 1.63
C ASN A 304 -7.95 -15.23 2.08
N LYS A 305 -7.65 -16.15 1.14
CA LYS A 305 -7.32 -17.55 1.42
C LYS A 305 -6.07 -17.65 2.31
N ALA A 306 -5.01 -16.92 1.96
CA ALA A 306 -3.75 -16.89 2.71
C ALA A 306 -3.90 -16.26 4.10
N TRP A 307 -4.71 -15.20 4.23
CA TRP A 307 -4.98 -14.56 5.52
C TRP A 307 -5.74 -15.44 6.50
N LEU A 308 -6.69 -16.22 5.99
CA LEU A 308 -7.45 -17.18 6.82
C LEU A 308 -6.57 -18.36 7.26
N ALA A 309 -5.57 -18.73 6.47
CA ALA A 309 -4.64 -19.81 6.77
C ALA A 309 -3.47 -19.39 7.68
N ALA A 310 -3.20 -18.09 7.82
CA ALA A 310 -2.15 -17.51 8.65
C ALA A 310 -2.62 -17.34 10.11
#